data_fa26f282938a806f4544787883bf562a
#
_entry.id   fa26f282938a806f4544787883bf562a
#
_cell.length_a   1.000
_cell.length_b   1.000
_cell.length_c   1.000
_cell.angle_alpha   90.00
_cell.angle_beta   90.00
_cell.angle_gamma   90.00
#
_symmetry.space_group_name_H-M   'P 1'
#
loop_
_entity.id
_entity.type
_entity.pdbx_description
1 polymer ?
#
loop_
_entity_poly.entity_id
_entity_poly.type
_entity_poly.pdbx_seq_one_letter_code
_entity_poly.pdbx_strand_id
1 'polypeptide(L)'
;MLSMTGDGVNDAPALKLANIGVAMGITGTDVSKEAADVVLADDNFATIVQSVREGRRIYDNLIKSIQFMISTNLGEIVLLLVAVLCNFEMPLLPIQLLFINLVGDSLPSLALSVDHAAKNIMSRKPVEPNQGIFTKPFTTRITRQALILGGVTIAAYLIGLQHSIEVARTMTFAVMIFSQFTMIFSIRSGNSWFTERFFSNRWLWATIVLVMGLTLLVMLVPAMQSLFKLTALTSIQWWIVAGLSLGVLVLSEFCKLFTRNNN
;
A
#
# COMPACT_ATOMS: atom_id res chain seq x y z
N MET A 1 -15.48 -10.85 -21.39
CA MET A 1 -14.96 -9.52 -21.73
C MET A 1 -14.45 -9.61 -23.16
N LEU A 2 -14.91 -8.74 -24.05
CA LEU A 2 -14.59 -8.71 -25.49
C LEU A 2 -13.92 -7.37 -25.80
N SER A 3 -12.75 -7.42 -26.47
CA SER A 3 -12.17 -6.25 -27.12
C SER A 3 -12.36 -6.39 -28.63
N MET A 4 -12.76 -5.30 -29.27
CA MET A 4 -13.00 -5.23 -30.72
C MET A 4 -12.04 -4.19 -31.30
N THR A 5 -11.43 -4.52 -32.45
CA THR A 5 -10.58 -3.59 -33.20
C THR A 5 -11.19 -3.30 -34.55
N GLY A 6 -11.10 -2.06 -35.00
CA GLY A 6 -11.62 -1.64 -36.30
C GLY A 6 -11.01 -0.32 -36.78
N ASP A 7 -11.11 -0.06 -38.08
CA ASP A 7 -10.56 1.13 -38.71
C ASP A 7 -11.60 1.90 -39.55
N GLY A 8 -12.72 1.25 -39.90
CA GLY A 8 -13.75 1.79 -40.79
C GLY A 8 -14.98 2.33 -40.09
N VAL A 9 -15.80 3.06 -40.88
CA VAL A 9 -17.12 3.57 -40.45
C VAL A 9 -18.04 2.40 -40.09
N ASN A 10 -17.92 1.25 -40.79
CA ASN A 10 -18.75 0.07 -40.59
C ASN A 10 -18.45 -0.63 -39.27
N ASP A 11 -17.24 -0.38 -38.67
CA ASP A 11 -16.82 -0.99 -37.42
C ASP A 11 -17.34 -0.21 -36.20
N ALA A 12 -17.71 1.06 -36.38
CA ALA A 12 -18.11 1.94 -35.29
C ALA A 12 -19.21 1.35 -34.37
N PRO A 13 -20.29 0.70 -34.87
CA PRO A 13 -21.28 0.06 -34.01
C PRO A 13 -20.68 -1.08 -33.18
N ALA A 14 -19.78 -1.88 -33.78
CA ALA A 14 -19.14 -2.99 -33.09
C ALA A 14 -18.13 -2.51 -32.04
N LEU A 15 -17.35 -1.44 -32.35
CA LEU A 15 -16.44 -0.79 -31.39
C LEU A 15 -17.20 -0.25 -30.18
N LYS A 16 -18.34 0.40 -30.39
CA LYS A 16 -19.14 0.98 -29.32
C LYS A 16 -19.86 -0.06 -28.45
N LEU A 17 -20.18 -1.23 -28.99
CA LEU A 17 -20.82 -2.34 -28.28
C LEU A 17 -19.82 -3.23 -27.54
N ALA A 18 -18.56 -3.20 -27.90
CA ALA A 18 -17.51 -3.98 -27.23
C ALA A 18 -17.33 -3.52 -25.79
N ASN A 19 -16.75 -4.37 -24.93
CA ASN A 19 -16.31 -3.94 -23.60
C ASN A 19 -15.13 -2.97 -23.66
N ILE A 20 -14.31 -3.07 -24.72
CA ILE A 20 -13.25 -2.13 -25.07
C ILE A 20 -13.19 -2.07 -26.59
N GLY A 21 -13.57 -0.97 -27.19
CA GLY A 21 -13.39 -0.66 -28.61
C GLY A 21 -12.02 -0.05 -28.84
N VAL A 22 -11.29 -0.55 -29.85
CA VAL A 22 -9.95 -0.06 -30.21
C VAL A 22 -9.95 0.36 -31.67
N ALA A 23 -9.69 1.64 -31.97
CA ALA A 23 -9.57 2.17 -33.32
C ALA A 23 -8.11 2.34 -33.72
N MET A 24 -7.85 2.21 -35.04
CA MET A 24 -6.55 2.56 -35.62
C MET A 24 -6.37 4.06 -35.69
N GLY A 25 -5.21 4.57 -35.31
CA GLY A 25 -4.92 6.01 -35.24
C GLY A 25 -4.46 6.61 -36.54
N ILE A 26 -3.73 5.84 -37.37
CA ILE A 26 -3.22 6.27 -38.67
C ILE A 26 -4.24 5.95 -39.78
N THR A 27 -4.64 4.71 -39.89
CA THR A 27 -5.55 4.24 -40.94
C THR A 27 -7.02 4.38 -40.59
N GLY A 28 -7.36 4.55 -39.30
CA GLY A 28 -8.74 4.64 -38.84
C GLY A 28 -9.44 5.93 -39.24
N THR A 29 -10.73 5.82 -39.59
CA THR A 29 -11.60 6.97 -39.87
C THR A 29 -11.94 7.72 -38.58
N ASP A 30 -12.29 9.00 -38.69
CA ASP A 30 -12.69 9.80 -37.52
C ASP A 30 -13.90 9.18 -36.81
N VAL A 31 -14.83 8.58 -37.57
CA VAL A 31 -16.01 7.89 -37.00
C VAL A 31 -15.61 6.66 -36.16
N SER A 32 -14.63 5.88 -36.63
CA SER A 32 -14.13 4.74 -35.83
C SER A 32 -13.39 5.20 -34.57
N LYS A 33 -12.60 6.28 -34.66
CA LYS A 33 -11.90 6.88 -33.52
C LYS A 33 -12.84 7.45 -32.46
N GLU A 34 -13.94 8.10 -32.88
CA GLU A 34 -14.96 8.62 -31.96
C GLU A 34 -15.77 7.52 -31.28
N ALA A 35 -15.94 6.38 -31.94
CA ALA A 35 -16.69 5.25 -31.40
C ALA A 35 -15.89 4.37 -30.43
N ALA A 36 -14.55 4.48 -30.46
CA ALA A 36 -13.64 3.60 -29.72
C ALA A 36 -13.28 4.21 -28.34
N ASP A 37 -12.99 3.32 -27.36
CA ASP A 37 -12.47 3.70 -26.05
C ASP A 37 -10.95 3.99 -26.09
N VAL A 38 -10.23 3.38 -27.02
CA VAL A 38 -8.78 3.47 -27.19
C VAL A 38 -8.44 3.70 -28.66
N VAL A 39 -7.51 4.60 -28.92
CA VAL A 39 -6.96 4.85 -30.27
C VAL A 39 -5.49 4.44 -30.29
N LEU A 40 -5.12 3.53 -31.21
CA LEU A 40 -3.73 3.09 -31.41
C LEU A 40 -2.97 4.08 -32.30
N ALA A 41 -2.15 4.90 -31.70
CA ALA A 41 -1.42 5.93 -32.42
C ALA A 41 -0.42 5.40 -33.46
N ASP A 42 0.03 4.16 -33.32
CA ASP A 42 1.03 3.48 -34.16
C ASP A 42 0.45 2.37 -35.04
N ASP A 43 -0.87 2.16 -35.00
CA ASP A 43 -1.59 1.08 -35.69
C ASP A 43 -0.99 -0.33 -35.46
N ASN A 44 -0.31 -0.51 -34.32
CA ASN A 44 0.40 -1.74 -34.01
C ASN A 44 -0.37 -2.59 -32.98
N PHE A 45 -0.82 -3.76 -33.36
CA PHE A 45 -1.49 -4.69 -32.45
C PHE A 45 -0.65 -5.13 -31.24
N ALA A 46 0.69 -5.13 -31.36
CA ALA A 46 1.56 -5.42 -30.22
C ALA A 46 1.39 -4.40 -29.09
N THR A 47 1.04 -3.16 -29.40
CA THR A 47 0.76 -2.09 -28.45
C THR A 47 -0.49 -2.39 -27.62
N ILE A 48 -1.50 -3.11 -28.16
CA ILE A 48 -2.65 -3.58 -27.37
C ILE A 48 -2.21 -4.53 -26.26
N VAL A 49 -1.31 -5.48 -26.59
CA VAL A 49 -0.79 -6.42 -25.60
C VAL A 49 0.00 -5.69 -24.50
N GLN A 50 0.76 -4.68 -24.89
CA GLN A 50 1.49 -3.82 -23.95
C GLN A 50 0.52 -3.02 -23.06
N SER A 51 -0.53 -2.45 -23.63
CA SER A 51 -1.57 -1.72 -22.90
C SER A 51 -2.30 -2.61 -21.90
N VAL A 52 -2.65 -3.85 -22.27
CA VAL A 52 -3.21 -4.84 -21.35
C VAL A 52 -2.24 -5.13 -20.18
N ARG A 53 -0.95 -5.29 -20.48
CA ARG A 53 0.08 -5.53 -19.45
C ARG A 53 0.17 -4.35 -18.48
N GLU A 54 0.18 -3.12 -19.00
CA GLU A 54 0.25 -1.92 -18.19
C GLU A 54 -1.03 -1.72 -17.37
N GLY A 55 -2.20 -1.92 -17.94
CA GLY A 55 -3.47 -1.87 -17.22
C GLY A 55 -3.51 -2.86 -16.05
N ARG A 56 -3.06 -4.10 -16.26
CA ARG A 56 -2.93 -5.09 -15.18
C ARG A 56 -1.93 -4.67 -14.10
N ARG A 57 -0.81 -4.05 -14.49
CA ARG A 57 0.19 -3.51 -13.56
C ARG A 57 -0.41 -2.40 -12.70
N ILE A 58 -1.09 -1.45 -13.33
CA ILE A 58 -1.74 -0.32 -12.64
C ILE A 58 -2.76 -0.85 -11.64
N TYR A 59 -3.62 -1.78 -12.07
CA TYR A 59 -4.62 -2.39 -11.20
C TYR A 59 -3.99 -3.10 -9.99
N ASP A 60 -2.97 -3.93 -10.20
CA ASP A 60 -2.27 -4.61 -9.10
C ASP A 60 -1.66 -3.62 -8.11
N ASN A 61 -1.05 -2.55 -8.60
CA ASN A 61 -0.42 -1.55 -7.77
C ASN A 61 -1.44 -0.73 -6.99
N LEU A 62 -2.58 -0.41 -7.63
CA LEU A 62 -3.71 0.24 -6.97
C LEU A 62 -4.24 -0.60 -5.80
N ILE A 63 -4.44 -1.91 -6.03
CA ILE A 63 -4.87 -2.85 -4.98
C ILE A 63 -3.88 -2.91 -3.83
N LYS A 64 -2.56 -2.92 -4.10
CA LYS A 64 -1.52 -2.88 -3.06
C LYS A 64 -1.57 -1.58 -2.24
N SER A 65 -1.72 -0.43 -2.92
CA SER A 65 -1.81 0.88 -2.27
C SER A 65 -3.07 0.97 -1.39
N ILE A 66 -4.22 0.52 -1.90
CA ILE A 66 -5.47 0.47 -1.13
C ILE A 66 -5.32 -0.48 0.08
N GLN A 67 -4.74 -1.66 -0.11
CA GLN A 67 -4.47 -2.60 0.97
C GLN A 67 -3.61 -1.97 2.05
N PHE A 68 -2.53 -1.29 1.67
CA PHE A 68 -1.63 -0.61 2.59
C PHE A 68 -2.37 0.45 3.40
N MET A 69 -2.99 1.43 2.73
CA MET A 69 -3.69 2.55 3.39
C MET A 69 -4.83 2.08 4.31
N ILE A 70 -5.65 1.14 3.87
CA ILE A 70 -6.76 0.66 4.73
C ILE A 70 -6.22 -0.14 5.92
N SER A 71 -5.18 -0.95 5.73
CA SER A 71 -4.61 -1.73 6.84
C SER A 71 -3.95 -0.86 7.89
N THR A 72 -3.23 0.21 7.50
CA THR A 72 -2.60 1.16 8.43
C THR A 72 -3.64 1.95 9.20
N ASN A 73 -4.60 2.56 8.52
CA ASN A 73 -5.66 3.32 9.16
C ASN A 73 -6.54 2.46 10.08
N LEU A 74 -6.84 1.22 9.68
CA LEU A 74 -7.57 0.30 10.54
C LEU A 74 -6.75 -0.12 11.77
N GLY A 75 -5.42 -0.24 11.63
CA GLY A 75 -4.50 -0.46 12.76
C GLY A 75 -4.48 0.70 13.74
N GLU A 76 -4.52 1.95 13.25
CA GLU A 76 -4.68 3.15 14.09
C GLU A 76 -6.02 3.13 14.85
N ILE A 77 -7.11 2.78 14.15
CA ILE A 77 -8.43 2.66 14.78
C ILE A 77 -8.42 1.60 15.88
N VAL A 78 -7.79 0.45 15.66
CA VAL A 78 -7.64 -0.61 16.68
C VAL A 78 -6.90 -0.09 17.90
N LEU A 79 -5.78 0.62 17.71
CA LEU A 79 -5.00 1.23 18.79
C LEU A 79 -5.85 2.21 19.61
N LEU A 80 -6.53 3.16 18.93
CA LEU A 80 -7.33 4.17 19.58
C LEU A 80 -8.56 3.58 20.27
N LEU A 81 -9.22 2.61 19.65
CA LEU A 81 -10.36 1.92 20.22
C LEU A 81 -9.99 1.18 21.52
N VAL A 82 -8.88 0.46 21.52
CA VAL A 82 -8.37 -0.22 22.73
C VAL A 82 -8.05 0.80 23.82
N ALA A 83 -7.41 1.92 23.47
CA ALA A 83 -7.10 2.97 24.44
C ALA A 83 -8.38 3.53 25.11
N VAL A 84 -9.41 3.80 24.33
CA VAL A 84 -10.71 4.28 24.85
C VAL A 84 -11.39 3.23 25.72
N LEU A 85 -11.46 1.97 25.26
CA LEU A 85 -12.13 0.89 26.00
C LEU A 85 -11.41 0.55 27.31
N CYS A 86 -10.08 0.65 27.35
CA CYS A 86 -9.27 0.42 28.54
C CYS A 86 -9.09 1.67 29.41
N ASN A 87 -9.72 2.79 29.05
CA ASN A 87 -9.58 4.09 29.72
C ASN A 87 -8.11 4.54 29.85
N PHE A 88 -7.30 4.26 28.83
CA PHE A 88 -5.93 4.76 28.73
C PHE A 88 -5.93 6.20 28.25
N GLU A 89 -4.87 6.94 28.60
CA GLU A 89 -4.61 8.22 27.94
C GLU A 89 -4.36 8.02 26.44
N MET A 90 -4.70 9.04 25.64
CA MET A 90 -4.54 8.97 24.18
C MET A 90 -3.10 8.58 23.79
N PRO A 91 -2.92 7.43 23.10
CA PRO A 91 -1.59 6.92 22.73
C PRO A 91 -0.93 7.72 21.61
N LEU A 92 -1.72 8.42 20.80
CA LEU A 92 -1.27 9.31 19.74
C LEU A 92 -2.06 10.60 19.79
N LEU A 93 -1.34 11.72 19.66
CA LEU A 93 -1.96 13.04 19.58
C LEU A 93 -2.39 13.38 18.15
N PRO A 94 -3.35 14.31 17.94
CA PRO A 94 -3.82 14.67 16.60
C PRO A 94 -2.71 15.09 15.63
N ILE A 95 -1.71 15.82 16.10
CA ILE A 95 -0.57 16.23 15.27
C ILE A 95 0.29 15.04 14.83
N GLN A 96 0.43 14.03 15.70
CA GLN A 96 1.17 12.80 15.41
C GLN A 96 0.40 11.94 14.37
N LEU A 97 -0.93 11.80 14.55
CA LEU A 97 -1.80 11.12 13.58
C LEU A 97 -1.78 11.81 12.21
N LEU A 98 -1.83 13.15 12.20
CA LEU A 98 -1.73 13.91 10.95
C LEU A 98 -0.39 13.63 10.24
N PHE A 99 0.72 13.59 10.97
CA PHE A 99 2.03 13.28 10.40
C PHE A 99 2.09 11.84 9.86
N ILE A 100 1.58 10.86 10.60
CA ILE A 100 1.53 9.46 10.18
C ILE A 100 0.75 9.35 8.86
N ASN A 101 -0.46 9.90 8.80
CA ASN A 101 -1.32 9.78 7.63
C ASN A 101 -0.79 10.56 6.41
N LEU A 102 -0.25 11.78 6.64
CA LEU A 102 0.24 12.61 5.54
C LEU A 102 1.62 12.15 5.03
N VAL A 103 2.53 11.84 5.94
CA VAL A 103 3.93 11.52 5.60
C VAL A 103 4.14 10.01 5.58
N GLY A 104 3.71 9.31 6.62
CA GLY A 104 3.91 7.87 6.77
C GLY A 104 3.12 7.02 5.78
N ASP A 105 1.86 7.36 5.51
CA ASP A 105 0.98 6.57 4.63
C ASP A 105 0.98 7.05 3.19
N SER A 106 0.81 8.35 2.96
CA SER A 106 0.57 8.88 1.61
C SER A 106 1.78 8.72 0.69
N LEU A 107 2.99 9.06 1.17
CA LEU A 107 4.19 8.99 0.35
C LEU A 107 4.55 7.55 -0.07
N PRO A 108 4.58 6.55 0.84
CA PRO A 108 4.83 5.17 0.46
C PRO A 108 3.72 4.57 -0.42
N SER A 109 2.46 4.96 -0.21
CA SER A 109 1.34 4.55 -1.06
C SER A 109 1.52 5.01 -2.51
N LEU A 110 1.94 6.27 -2.72
CA LEU A 110 2.28 6.79 -4.05
C LEU A 110 3.43 6.00 -4.68
N ALA A 111 4.47 5.66 -3.91
CA ALA A 111 5.58 4.86 -4.42
C ALA A 111 5.15 3.42 -4.79
N LEU A 112 4.16 2.84 -4.11
CA LEU A 112 3.56 1.55 -4.48
C LEU A 112 2.80 1.61 -5.80
N SER A 113 2.15 2.73 -6.12
CA SER A 113 1.37 2.89 -7.36
C SER A 113 2.21 2.79 -8.63
N VAL A 114 3.52 3.06 -8.53
CA VAL A 114 4.47 2.98 -9.66
C VAL A 114 5.35 1.72 -9.62
N ASP A 115 4.98 0.71 -8.81
CA ASP A 115 5.74 -0.54 -8.70
C ASP A 115 5.77 -1.32 -10.03
N HIS A 116 6.78 -2.17 -10.19
CA HIS A 116 6.98 -2.94 -11.42
C HIS A 116 5.95 -4.08 -11.54
N ALA A 117 5.58 -4.40 -12.80
CA ALA A 117 4.69 -5.51 -13.10
C ALA A 117 5.21 -6.86 -12.57
N ALA A 118 4.34 -7.72 -12.06
CA ALA A 118 4.71 -9.09 -11.68
C ALA A 118 5.18 -9.89 -12.91
N LYS A 119 6.15 -10.82 -12.74
CA LYS A 119 6.69 -11.62 -13.87
C LYS A 119 5.59 -12.40 -14.62
N ASN A 120 4.58 -12.88 -13.91
CA ASN A 120 3.48 -13.69 -14.44
C ASN A 120 2.19 -12.91 -14.73
N ILE A 121 2.27 -11.59 -14.88
CA ILE A 121 1.09 -10.72 -14.98
C ILE A 121 0.20 -11.07 -16.18
N MET A 122 0.79 -11.51 -17.30
CA MET A 122 0.08 -11.89 -18.51
C MET A 122 -0.45 -13.32 -18.50
N SER A 123 0.08 -14.21 -17.67
CA SER A 123 -0.36 -15.61 -17.58
C SER A 123 -1.59 -15.79 -16.66
N ARG A 124 -1.98 -14.78 -15.90
CA ARG A 124 -3.15 -14.82 -15.03
C ARG A 124 -4.45 -14.62 -15.82
N LYS A 125 -5.51 -15.27 -15.35
CA LYS A 125 -6.86 -15.02 -15.88
C LYS A 125 -7.26 -13.54 -15.67
N PRO A 126 -8.05 -12.96 -16.56
CA PRO A 126 -8.64 -11.64 -16.34
C PRO A 126 -9.46 -11.59 -15.05
N VAL A 127 -9.53 -10.42 -14.45
CA VAL A 127 -10.44 -10.16 -13.31
C VAL A 127 -11.87 -10.11 -13.87
N GLU A 128 -12.83 -10.71 -13.18
CA GLU A 128 -14.24 -10.65 -13.59
C GLU A 128 -14.77 -9.21 -13.51
N PRO A 129 -15.53 -8.74 -14.51
CA PRO A 129 -16.01 -7.35 -14.58
C PRO A 129 -16.82 -6.90 -13.37
N ASN A 130 -17.54 -7.83 -12.74
CA ASN A 130 -18.42 -7.55 -11.59
C ASN A 130 -17.75 -7.87 -10.25
N GLN A 131 -16.46 -8.25 -10.24
CA GLN A 131 -15.74 -8.54 -9.01
C GLN A 131 -15.35 -7.23 -8.33
N GLY A 132 -15.99 -6.93 -7.20
CA GLY A 132 -15.58 -5.81 -6.35
C GLY A 132 -14.18 -5.98 -5.79
N ILE A 133 -13.55 -4.86 -5.39
CA ILE A 133 -12.21 -4.84 -4.77
C ILE A 133 -12.23 -5.62 -3.45
N PHE A 134 -13.29 -5.46 -2.66
CA PHE A 134 -13.41 -6.07 -1.33
C PHE A 134 -13.86 -7.54 -1.40
N THR A 135 -12.99 -8.39 -1.90
CA THR A 135 -13.20 -9.86 -1.85
C THR A 135 -12.89 -10.39 -0.45
N LYS A 136 -13.48 -11.56 -0.10
CA LYS A 136 -13.18 -12.22 1.20
C LYS A 136 -11.67 -12.37 1.47
N PRO A 137 -10.83 -12.86 0.51
CA PRO A 137 -9.38 -12.95 0.74
C PRO A 137 -8.72 -11.60 0.97
N PHE A 138 -9.17 -10.55 0.27
CA PHE A 138 -8.63 -9.20 0.40
C PHE A 138 -8.97 -8.60 1.77
N THR A 139 -10.23 -8.69 2.17
CA THR A 139 -10.68 -8.20 3.48
C THR A 139 -9.97 -8.93 4.64
N THR A 140 -9.82 -10.27 4.55
CA THR A 140 -9.08 -11.05 5.55
C THR A 140 -7.63 -10.59 5.67
N ARG A 141 -6.95 -10.26 4.55
CA ARG A 141 -5.57 -9.75 4.59
C ARG A 141 -5.49 -8.40 5.28
N ILE A 142 -6.39 -7.47 4.95
CA ILE A 142 -6.47 -6.14 5.57
C ILE A 142 -6.71 -6.26 7.07
N THR A 143 -7.74 -7.00 7.48
CA THR A 143 -8.08 -7.17 8.91
C THR A 143 -6.92 -7.77 9.69
N ARG A 144 -6.28 -8.80 9.15
CA ARG A 144 -5.12 -9.43 9.78
C ARG A 144 -3.96 -8.46 9.94
N GLN A 145 -3.62 -7.69 8.90
CA GLN A 145 -2.54 -6.69 8.93
C GLN A 145 -2.84 -5.59 9.93
N ALA A 146 -4.08 -5.10 9.97
CA ALA A 146 -4.53 -4.10 10.91
C ALA A 146 -4.43 -4.59 12.36
N LEU A 147 -4.84 -5.82 12.64
CA LEU A 147 -4.74 -6.41 13.99
C LEU A 147 -3.29 -6.62 14.43
N ILE A 148 -2.41 -7.04 13.52
CA ILE A 148 -0.98 -7.17 13.81
C ILE A 148 -0.38 -5.80 14.12
N LEU A 149 -0.63 -4.80 13.28
CA LEU A 149 -0.11 -3.44 13.47
C LEU A 149 -0.66 -2.82 14.75
N GLY A 150 -1.97 -2.86 14.95
CA GLY A 150 -2.62 -2.36 16.16
C GLY A 150 -2.12 -3.06 17.43
N GLY A 151 -1.99 -4.39 17.42
CA GLY A 151 -1.46 -5.16 18.55
C GLY A 151 -0.02 -4.81 18.90
N VAL A 152 0.85 -4.67 17.90
CA VAL A 152 2.26 -4.31 18.12
C VAL A 152 2.39 -2.86 18.62
N THR A 153 1.58 -1.94 18.11
CA THR A 153 1.58 -0.55 18.58
C THR A 153 1.01 -0.40 19.99
N ILE A 154 -0.01 -1.21 20.35
CA ILE A 154 -0.49 -1.31 21.73
C ILE A 154 0.62 -1.84 22.65
N ALA A 155 1.36 -2.85 22.25
CA ALA A 155 2.50 -3.35 23.02
C ALA A 155 3.56 -2.26 23.23
N ALA A 156 3.89 -1.47 22.20
CA ALA A 156 4.81 -0.34 22.32
C ALA A 156 4.31 0.69 23.33
N TYR A 157 3.01 1.01 23.29
CA TYR A 157 2.38 1.93 24.24
C TYR A 157 2.48 1.43 25.67
N LEU A 158 2.11 0.17 25.92
CA LEU A 158 2.14 -0.43 27.26
C LEU A 158 3.57 -0.52 27.83
N ILE A 159 4.56 -0.83 27.01
CA ILE A 159 5.96 -0.83 27.43
C ILE A 159 6.42 0.59 27.77
N GLY A 160 6.07 1.57 26.94
CA GLY A 160 6.39 2.98 27.20
C GLY A 160 5.75 3.54 28.46
N LEU A 161 4.52 3.12 28.80
CA LEU A 161 3.81 3.53 30.01
C LEU A 161 4.54 3.14 31.31
N GLN A 162 5.43 2.14 31.28
CA GLN A 162 6.26 1.79 32.44
C GLN A 162 7.24 2.90 32.82
N HIS A 163 7.47 3.87 31.91
CA HIS A 163 8.38 5.00 32.14
C HIS A 163 7.62 6.31 32.29
N SER A 164 6.92 6.75 31.25
CA SER A 164 6.05 7.93 31.27
C SER A 164 5.09 7.91 30.08
N ILE A 165 4.06 8.78 30.14
CA ILE A 165 3.10 8.92 29.04
C ILE A 165 3.75 9.50 27.78
N GLU A 166 4.75 10.41 27.91
CA GLU A 166 5.48 10.98 26.81
C GLU A 166 6.33 9.91 26.10
N VAL A 167 7.00 9.04 26.87
CA VAL A 167 7.74 7.90 26.33
C VAL A 167 6.80 6.93 25.62
N ALA A 168 5.64 6.63 26.22
CA ALA A 168 4.63 5.76 25.61
C ALA A 168 4.17 6.30 24.25
N ARG A 169 3.79 7.59 24.18
CA ARG A 169 3.42 8.24 22.92
C ARG A 169 4.53 8.23 21.88
N THR A 170 5.76 8.52 22.32
CA THR A 170 6.93 8.55 21.42
C THR A 170 7.25 7.17 20.86
N MET A 171 7.24 6.13 21.68
CA MET A 171 7.45 4.75 21.24
C MET A 171 6.33 4.29 20.30
N THR A 172 5.07 4.61 20.62
CA THR A 172 3.91 4.27 19.78
C THR A 172 4.01 4.94 18.41
N PHE A 173 4.33 6.24 18.38
CA PHE A 173 4.54 6.99 17.14
C PHE A 173 5.65 6.39 16.28
N ALA A 174 6.81 6.08 16.89
CA ALA A 174 7.93 5.49 16.19
C ALA A 174 7.61 4.09 15.64
N VAL A 175 7.03 3.22 16.48
CA VAL A 175 6.65 1.86 16.07
C VAL A 175 5.60 1.89 14.96
N MET A 176 4.60 2.78 15.03
CA MET A 176 3.60 2.92 14.00
C MET A 176 4.25 3.20 12.64
N ILE A 177 5.11 4.22 12.53
CA ILE A 177 5.74 4.59 11.26
C ILE A 177 6.74 3.53 10.78
N PHE A 178 7.61 3.03 11.64
CA PHE A 178 8.61 2.04 11.21
C PHE A 178 7.98 0.70 10.83
N SER A 179 6.88 0.31 11.47
CA SER A 179 6.11 -0.87 11.10
C SER A 179 5.46 -0.76 9.72
N GLN A 180 5.09 0.44 9.28
CA GLN A 180 4.56 0.67 7.93
C GLN A 180 5.57 0.28 6.86
N PHE A 181 6.86 0.59 7.05
CA PHE A 181 7.90 0.19 6.10
C PHE A 181 8.02 -1.33 5.98
N THR A 182 7.99 -2.04 7.11
CA THR A 182 8.05 -3.49 7.11
C THR A 182 6.81 -4.11 6.48
N MET A 183 5.64 -3.52 6.69
CA MET A 183 4.38 -3.95 6.10
C MET A 183 4.34 -3.75 4.57
N ILE A 184 4.91 -2.66 4.04
CA ILE A 184 5.02 -2.43 2.59
C ILE A 184 5.77 -3.58 1.93
N PHE A 185 6.89 -4.03 2.49
CA PHE A 185 7.63 -5.17 1.94
C PHE A 185 6.82 -6.45 1.98
N SER A 186 6.05 -6.69 3.04
CA SER A 186 5.13 -7.82 3.11
C SER A 186 4.03 -7.75 2.04
N ILE A 187 3.45 -6.58 1.76
CA ILE A 187 2.42 -6.40 0.73
C ILE A 187 3.01 -6.61 -0.67
N ARG A 188 4.21 -6.09 -0.95
CA ARG A 188 4.88 -6.24 -2.26
C ARG A 188 5.26 -7.67 -2.59
N SER A 189 5.68 -8.43 -1.60
CA SER A 189 6.27 -9.76 -1.80
C SER A 189 5.25 -10.83 -2.22
N GLY A 190 3.95 -10.57 -2.14
CA GLY A 190 2.93 -11.55 -2.47
C GLY A 190 3.11 -12.85 -1.67
N ASN A 191 3.64 -13.89 -2.30
CA ASN A 191 3.82 -15.21 -1.69
C ASN A 191 5.25 -15.48 -1.16
N SER A 192 6.21 -14.59 -1.37
CA SER A 192 7.60 -14.79 -0.92
C SER A 192 8.31 -13.45 -0.68
N TRP A 193 8.83 -13.26 0.51
CA TRP A 193 9.50 -12.03 0.94
C TRP A 193 10.92 -11.84 0.34
N PHE A 194 11.57 -12.92 -0.08
CA PHE A 194 12.83 -12.91 -0.82
C PHE A 194 12.55 -12.99 -2.32
N THR A 195 12.00 -11.94 -2.91
CA THR A 195 11.94 -11.86 -4.37
C THR A 195 13.12 -11.04 -4.89
N GLU A 196 13.62 -11.41 -6.08
CA GLU A 196 14.65 -10.71 -6.86
C GLU A 196 14.36 -9.20 -7.08
N ARG A 197 13.24 -8.70 -6.57
CA ARG A 197 12.72 -7.35 -6.80
C ARG A 197 12.75 -6.45 -5.57
N PHE A 198 13.44 -6.84 -4.49
CA PHE A 198 13.49 -6.02 -3.28
C PHE A 198 13.95 -4.59 -3.57
N PHE A 199 14.99 -4.42 -4.37
CA PHE A 199 15.55 -3.12 -4.75
C PHE A 199 15.02 -2.56 -6.09
N SER A 200 14.05 -3.19 -6.75
CA SER A 200 13.61 -2.80 -8.10
C SER A 200 12.92 -1.43 -8.16
N ASN A 201 12.20 -1.03 -7.13
CA ASN A 201 11.47 0.23 -7.09
C ASN A 201 12.30 1.33 -6.42
N ARG A 202 12.96 2.17 -7.23
CA ARG A 202 13.77 3.31 -6.75
C ARG A 202 12.94 4.35 -5.99
N TRP A 203 11.71 4.58 -6.45
CA TRP A 203 10.82 5.54 -5.83
C TRP A 203 10.40 5.11 -4.43
N LEU A 204 10.17 3.83 -4.23
CA LEU A 204 9.86 3.29 -2.90
C LEU A 204 11.03 3.49 -1.93
N TRP A 205 12.25 3.21 -2.35
CA TRP A 205 13.43 3.44 -1.51
C TRP A 205 13.68 4.90 -1.22
N ALA A 206 13.52 5.79 -2.22
CA ALA A 206 13.60 7.23 -2.02
C ALA A 206 12.56 7.72 -1.01
N THR A 207 11.34 7.22 -1.11
CA THR A 207 10.25 7.55 -0.18
C THR A 207 10.53 7.04 1.23
N ILE A 208 11.01 5.79 1.39
CA ILE A 208 11.38 5.24 2.71
C ILE A 208 12.46 6.09 3.35
N VAL A 209 13.52 6.44 2.62
CA VAL A 209 14.61 7.29 3.13
C VAL A 209 14.09 8.68 3.52
N LEU A 210 13.23 9.27 2.70
CA LEU A 210 12.62 10.58 2.98
C LEU A 210 11.76 10.54 4.26
N VAL A 211 10.83 9.58 4.34
CA VAL A 211 9.92 9.45 5.50
C VAL A 211 10.70 9.11 6.76
N MET A 212 11.70 8.23 6.67
CA MET A 212 12.58 7.91 7.79
C MET A 212 13.38 9.14 8.23
N GLY A 213 13.94 9.91 7.30
CA GLY A 213 14.66 11.14 7.60
C GLY A 213 13.78 12.19 8.27
N LEU A 214 12.56 12.41 7.76
CA LEU A 214 11.59 13.32 8.36
C LEU A 214 11.15 12.84 9.76
N THR A 215 10.92 11.54 9.94
CA THR A 215 10.57 10.97 11.25
C THR A 215 11.70 11.14 12.26
N LEU A 216 12.95 10.84 11.87
CA LEU A 216 14.11 11.06 12.73
C LEU A 216 14.32 12.55 13.05
N LEU A 217 14.10 13.45 12.10
CA LEU A 217 14.12 14.88 12.34
C LEU A 217 13.10 15.28 13.41
N VAL A 218 11.86 14.80 13.31
CA VAL A 218 10.81 15.07 14.30
C VAL A 218 11.16 14.48 15.68
N MET A 219 11.81 13.31 15.72
CA MET A 219 12.12 12.61 16.96
C MET A 219 13.44 13.06 17.62
N LEU A 220 14.38 13.63 16.88
CA LEU A 220 15.72 13.96 17.41
C LEU A 220 15.94 15.45 17.59
N VAL A 221 15.25 16.32 16.82
CA VAL A 221 15.42 17.77 16.93
C VAL A 221 14.55 18.33 18.06
N PRO A 222 15.12 18.99 19.11
CA PRO A 222 14.34 19.44 20.28
C PRO A 222 13.14 20.32 19.95
N ALA A 223 13.28 21.24 18.99
CA ALA A 223 12.18 22.11 18.55
C ALA A 223 11.03 21.32 17.94
N MET A 224 11.32 20.25 17.20
CA MET A 224 10.32 19.36 16.62
C MET A 224 9.69 18.44 17.70
N GLN A 225 10.50 17.92 18.62
CA GLN A 225 10.00 17.15 19.76
C GLN A 225 8.96 17.94 20.55
N SER A 226 9.25 19.22 20.87
CA SER A 226 8.31 20.07 21.60
C SER A 226 7.01 20.31 20.81
N LEU A 227 7.09 20.52 19.49
CA LEU A 227 5.93 20.72 18.62
C LEU A 227 5.05 19.46 18.56
N PHE A 228 5.67 18.31 18.42
CA PHE A 228 4.97 17.02 18.33
C PHE A 228 4.69 16.39 19.70
N LYS A 229 5.11 17.03 20.79
CA LYS A 229 5.01 16.52 22.17
C LYS A 229 5.63 15.12 22.31
N LEU A 230 6.80 14.96 21.75
CA LEU A 230 7.62 13.76 21.83
C LEU A 230 8.77 14.00 22.85
N THR A 231 9.36 12.90 23.31
CA THR A 231 10.53 12.92 24.21
C THR A 231 11.67 12.11 23.65
N ALA A 232 12.90 12.39 24.11
CA ALA A 232 14.05 11.60 23.70
C ALA A 232 13.96 10.17 24.25
N LEU A 233 14.17 9.20 23.39
CA LEU A 233 14.19 7.79 23.76
C LEU A 233 15.60 7.34 24.14
N THR A 234 15.70 6.46 25.13
CA THR A 234 16.96 5.80 25.50
C THR A 234 17.37 4.77 24.45
N SER A 235 18.63 4.36 24.44
CA SER A 235 19.13 3.34 23.50
C SER A 235 18.34 2.02 23.61
N ILE A 236 17.94 1.62 24.81
CA ILE A 236 17.14 0.41 25.02
C ILE A 236 15.76 0.55 24.37
N GLN A 237 15.10 1.71 24.53
CA GLN A 237 13.80 1.98 23.94
C GLN A 237 13.86 1.98 22.39
N TRP A 238 14.95 2.48 21.80
CA TRP A 238 15.20 2.40 20.36
C TRP A 238 15.32 0.94 19.88
N TRP A 239 16.02 0.09 20.63
CA TRP A 239 16.08 -1.36 20.28
C TRP A 239 14.72 -2.03 20.40
N ILE A 240 13.90 -1.67 21.39
CA ILE A 240 12.53 -2.18 21.51
C ILE A 240 11.68 -1.72 20.33
N VAL A 241 11.76 -0.44 19.95
CA VAL A 241 11.04 0.11 18.77
C VAL A 241 11.44 -0.66 17.51
N ALA A 242 12.75 -0.85 17.28
CA ALA A 242 13.24 -1.60 16.12
C ALA A 242 12.76 -3.06 16.14
N GLY A 243 12.83 -3.74 17.27
CA GLY A 243 12.37 -5.12 17.44
C GLY A 243 10.89 -5.28 17.20
N LEU A 244 10.06 -4.40 17.76
CA LEU A 244 8.60 -4.40 17.56
C LEU A 244 8.24 -4.13 16.09
N SER A 245 8.88 -3.17 15.46
CA SER A 245 8.64 -2.83 14.06
C SER A 245 9.01 -3.98 13.11
N LEU A 246 10.12 -4.67 13.36
CA LEU A 246 10.49 -5.88 12.63
C LEU A 246 9.55 -7.05 12.95
N GLY A 247 9.02 -7.10 14.16
CA GLY A 247 8.01 -8.08 14.58
C GLY A 247 6.77 -8.06 13.71
N VAL A 248 6.34 -6.89 13.22
CA VAL A 248 5.22 -6.78 12.26
C VAL A 248 5.51 -7.55 10.97
N LEU A 249 6.73 -7.48 10.44
CA LEU A 249 7.13 -8.24 9.26
C LEU A 249 7.08 -9.75 9.54
N VAL A 250 7.71 -10.19 10.63
CA VAL A 250 7.77 -11.60 11.00
C VAL A 250 6.36 -12.18 11.20
N LEU A 251 5.51 -11.49 11.95
CA LEU A 251 4.12 -11.91 12.19
C LEU A 251 3.31 -11.94 10.89
N SER A 252 3.49 -10.93 10.02
CA SER A 252 2.79 -10.87 8.74
C SER A 252 3.18 -12.03 7.82
N GLU A 253 4.48 -12.35 7.74
CA GLU A 253 4.97 -13.47 6.92
C GLU A 253 4.58 -14.84 7.52
N PHE A 254 4.67 -15.00 8.84
CA PHE A 254 4.22 -16.19 9.53
C PHE A 254 2.74 -16.49 9.25
N CYS A 255 1.88 -15.48 9.34
CA CYS A 255 0.47 -15.62 9.00
C CYS A 255 0.21 -15.96 7.52
N LYS A 256 1.09 -15.58 6.59
CA LYS A 256 0.96 -15.98 5.18
C LYS A 256 1.19 -17.47 4.98
N LEU A 257 2.12 -18.08 5.74
CA LEU A 257 2.41 -19.52 5.64
C LEU A 257 1.16 -20.35 5.93
N PHE A 258 0.37 -19.98 6.92
CA PHE A 258 -0.89 -20.69 7.26
C PHE A 258 -2.01 -20.50 6.24
N THR A 259 -2.05 -19.35 5.57
CA THR A 259 -3.08 -19.09 4.54
C THR A 259 -2.74 -19.72 3.19
N ARG A 260 -1.46 -20.05 2.93
CA ARG A 260 -1.02 -20.68 1.69
C ARG A 260 -1.45 -22.15 1.55
N ASN A 261 -1.61 -22.85 2.68
CA ASN A 261 -1.98 -24.26 2.70
C ASN A 261 -3.49 -24.48 2.51
N ASN A 262 -4.31 -23.43 2.46
CA ASN A 262 -5.77 -23.53 2.32
C ASN A 262 -6.31 -23.09 0.95
N ASN A 263 -5.44 -22.87 -0.04
CA ASN A 263 -5.76 -22.65 -1.45
C ASN A 263 -4.95 -23.61 -2.34
#